data_9d52a91a2dd29c3b4cbdbd8ae4d7001b
#
_entry.id   9d52a91a2dd29c3b4cbdbd8ae4d7001b
#
_cell.length_a   1.000
_cell.length_b   1.000
_cell.length_c   1.000
_cell.angle_alpha   90.00
_cell.angle_beta   90.00
_cell.angle_gamma   90.00
#
_symmetry.space_group_name_H-M   'P 1'
#
loop_
_entity.id
_entity.type
_entity.pdbx_description
1 polymer ?
#
loop_
_entity_poly.entity_id
_entity_poly.type
_entity_poly.pdbx_seq_one_letter_code
_entity_poly.pdbx_strand_id
1 'polypeptide(L)'
;TSSEQVGRADLAMDMLSACRCDLLLAGHLHVSDAGSVAMHSVGGSHDAIVVQAGTATSTRGRGELNSFNAIHVEANRIEIRRYGWRPIDSVFESMGSELFERTKAGWRSPSPPSAA
;
A
#
# COMPACT_ATOMS: atom_id res chain seq x y z
N THR A 1 11.31 10.08 -7.07
CA THR A 1 12.17 11.24 -6.91
C THR A 1 11.71 12.13 -5.77
N SER A 2 12.60 12.97 -5.29
CA SER A 2 12.26 13.87 -4.21
C SER A 2 11.18 14.88 -4.57
N SER A 3 10.98 15.16 -5.85
CA SER A 3 9.94 16.09 -6.30
C SER A 3 8.53 15.60 -6.02
N GLU A 4 8.37 14.31 -5.74
CA GLU A 4 7.07 13.71 -5.48
C GLU A 4 6.79 13.57 -3.98
N GLN A 5 7.72 13.95 -3.14
CA GLN A 5 7.53 13.87 -1.69
C GLN A 5 6.82 15.13 -1.17
N VAL A 6 6.01 14.92 -0.15
CA VAL A 6 5.43 16.05 0.57
C VAL A 6 6.50 16.74 1.39
N GLY A 7 6.28 17.99 1.75
CA GLY A 7 7.21 18.72 2.61
C GLY A 7 7.39 18.00 3.94
N ARG A 8 8.63 18.02 4.47
CA ARG A 8 9.00 17.37 5.73
C ARG A 8 8.78 15.86 5.72
N ALA A 9 8.93 15.22 4.56
CA ALA A 9 8.76 13.78 4.46
C ALA A 9 9.70 13.02 5.41
N ASP A 10 10.94 13.45 5.55
CA ASP A 10 11.89 12.79 6.43
C ASP A 10 11.46 12.83 7.89
N LEU A 11 10.94 13.98 8.35
CA LEU A 11 10.45 14.11 9.70
C LEU A 11 9.25 13.19 9.93
N ALA A 12 8.33 13.15 8.96
CA ALA A 12 7.15 12.28 9.06
C ALA A 12 7.57 10.81 9.14
N MET A 13 8.53 10.38 8.32
CA MET A 13 8.99 8.99 8.33
C MET A 13 9.67 8.64 9.64
N ASP A 14 10.46 9.56 10.20
CA ASP A 14 11.08 9.33 11.50
C ASP A 14 10.04 9.13 12.60
N MET A 15 9.00 9.96 12.61
CA MET A 15 7.95 9.85 13.60
C MET A 15 7.13 8.58 13.43
N LEU A 16 6.81 8.20 12.20
CA LEU A 16 6.08 6.97 11.93
C LEU A 16 6.87 5.75 12.37
N SER A 17 8.17 5.75 12.12
CA SER A 17 9.04 4.66 12.57
C SER A 17 9.10 4.59 14.09
N ALA A 18 9.24 5.73 14.76
CA ALA A 18 9.28 5.79 16.22
C ALA A 18 7.99 5.30 16.85
N CYS A 19 6.84 5.56 16.20
CA CYS A 19 5.53 5.09 16.67
C CYS A 19 5.25 3.65 16.26
N ARG A 20 6.14 3.02 15.50
CA ARG A 20 5.99 1.65 15.00
C ARG A 20 4.72 1.50 14.16
N CYS A 21 4.53 2.40 13.24
CA CYS A 21 3.41 2.37 12.30
C CYS A 21 3.45 1.09 11.46
N ASP A 22 2.35 0.38 11.37
CA ASP A 22 2.27 -0.87 10.62
C ASP A 22 1.69 -0.68 9.22
N LEU A 23 0.81 0.29 9.04
CA LEU A 23 0.12 0.50 7.77
C LEU A 23 0.04 1.98 7.46
N LEU A 24 0.52 2.35 6.29
CA LEU A 24 0.50 3.73 5.81
C LEU A 24 -0.28 3.78 4.51
N LEU A 25 -1.28 4.62 4.46
CA LEU A 25 -2.09 4.79 3.27
C LEU A 25 -1.71 6.10 2.59
N ALA A 26 -1.55 6.03 1.28
CA ALA A 26 -1.17 7.19 0.49
C ALA A 26 -1.98 7.26 -0.79
N GLY A 27 -2.05 8.44 -1.36
CA GLY A 27 -2.72 8.66 -2.64
C GLY A 27 -1.99 9.74 -3.41
N HIS A 28 -2.71 10.45 -4.28
CA HIS A 28 -2.23 11.62 -5.03
C HIS A 28 -1.66 11.27 -6.41
N LEU A 29 -0.89 10.22 -6.55
CA LEU A 29 -0.26 9.90 -7.83
C LEU A 29 -1.22 9.25 -8.83
N HIS A 30 -2.43 8.87 -8.39
CA HIS A 30 -3.45 8.22 -9.22
C HIS A 30 -3.01 6.87 -9.77
N VAL A 31 -2.05 6.24 -9.13
CA VAL A 31 -1.54 4.91 -9.46
C VAL A 31 -1.58 4.07 -8.20
N SER A 32 -2.04 2.84 -8.29
CA SER A 32 -2.13 1.97 -7.13
C SER A 32 -0.87 1.13 -6.97
N ASP A 33 -0.47 0.89 -5.74
CA ASP A 33 0.67 0.07 -5.41
C ASP A 33 0.61 -0.34 -3.94
N ALA A 34 1.29 -1.43 -3.60
CA ALA A 34 1.38 -1.87 -2.22
C ALA A 34 2.69 -2.62 -2.00
N GLY A 35 3.29 -2.43 -0.83
CA GLY A 35 4.52 -3.13 -0.50
C GLY A 35 4.98 -2.85 0.91
N SER A 36 5.95 -3.65 1.35
CA SER A 36 6.59 -3.48 2.65
C SER A 36 7.78 -2.56 2.52
N VAL A 37 7.89 -1.61 3.42
CA VAL A 37 8.96 -0.62 3.42
C VAL A 37 9.60 -0.58 4.79
N ALA A 38 10.92 -0.69 4.82
CA ALA A 38 11.67 -0.54 6.07
C ALA A 38 11.78 0.95 6.42
N MET A 39 11.41 1.27 7.65
CA MET A 39 11.50 2.62 8.18
C MET A 39 12.57 2.66 9.26
N HIS A 40 13.37 3.70 9.27
CA HIS A 40 14.49 3.85 10.20
C HIS A 40 14.31 5.10 11.06
N SER A 41 14.65 4.97 12.33
CA SER A 41 14.67 6.09 13.26
C SER A 41 15.83 5.93 14.22
N VAL A 42 16.04 6.92 15.06
CA VAL A 42 17.09 6.87 16.10
C VAL A 42 16.92 5.65 17.02
N GLY A 43 15.68 5.23 17.23
CA GLY A 43 15.38 4.08 18.09
C GLY A 43 15.46 2.73 17.41
N GLY A 44 15.86 2.66 16.13
CA GLY A 44 15.94 1.42 15.38
C GLY A 44 15.18 1.46 14.07
N SER A 45 14.85 0.28 13.56
CA SER A 45 14.12 0.17 12.30
C SER A 45 12.81 -0.59 12.51
N HIS A 46 11.85 -0.34 11.63
CA HIS A 46 10.55 -0.96 11.69
C HIS A 46 9.97 -1.03 10.27
N ASP A 47 9.39 -2.18 9.92
CA ASP A 47 8.74 -2.34 8.63
C ASP A 47 7.30 -1.87 8.70
N ALA A 48 6.84 -1.23 7.65
CA ALA A 48 5.44 -0.88 7.48
C ALA A 48 4.97 -1.31 6.10
N ILE A 49 3.68 -1.61 6.01
CA ILE A 49 3.04 -1.82 4.71
C ILE A 49 2.58 -0.45 4.22
N VAL A 50 3.02 -0.08 3.04
CA VAL A 50 2.59 1.17 2.39
C VAL A 50 1.65 0.81 1.26
N VAL A 51 0.44 1.36 1.28
CA VAL A 51 -0.56 1.12 0.25
C VAL A 51 -0.85 2.45 -0.42
N GLN A 52 -0.56 2.52 -1.70
CA GLN A 52 -0.88 3.68 -2.49
C GLN A 52 -2.16 3.42 -3.27
N ALA A 53 -3.14 4.26 -3.07
CA ALA A 53 -4.41 4.14 -3.77
C ALA A 53 -4.35 4.88 -5.10
N GLY A 54 -4.97 4.30 -6.12
CA GLY A 54 -5.24 5.00 -7.36
C GLY A 54 -6.45 5.90 -7.19
N THR A 55 -7.12 6.22 -8.27
CA THR A 55 -8.34 7.02 -8.20
C THR A 55 -9.56 6.16 -8.53
N ALA A 56 -10.61 6.31 -7.74
CA ALA A 56 -11.84 5.55 -7.95
C ALA A 56 -12.76 6.22 -8.96
N THR A 57 -12.69 7.54 -9.09
CA THR A 57 -13.67 8.29 -9.88
C THR A 57 -13.09 9.31 -10.85
N SER A 58 -11.83 9.66 -10.73
CA SER A 58 -11.25 10.69 -11.57
C SER A 58 -11.03 10.19 -12.99
N THR A 59 -11.22 11.06 -13.95
CA THR A 59 -10.88 10.76 -15.34
C THR A 59 -9.44 11.12 -15.67
N ARG A 60 -8.66 11.55 -14.68
CA ARG A 60 -7.25 11.92 -14.85
C ARG A 60 -6.31 10.79 -14.46
N GLY A 61 -6.75 9.54 -14.55
CA GLY A 61 -5.89 8.41 -14.27
C GLY A 61 -4.69 8.40 -15.19
N ARG A 62 -3.58 7.80 -14.71
CA ARG A 62 -2.33 7.74 -15.45
C ARG A 62 -2.20 6.42 -16.22
N GLY A 63 -3.22 6.12 -17.04
CA GLY A 63 -3.23 4.89 -17.82
C GLY A 63 -3.69 3.67 -17.06
N GLU A 64 -4.16 3.86 -15.86
CA GLU A 64 -4.66 2.79 -15.01
C GLU A 64 -6.18 2.88 -14.91
N LEU A 65 -6.84 1.74 -14.77
CA LEU A 65 -8.28 1.73 -14.55
C LEU A 65 -8.59 2.41 -13.22
N ASN A 66 -9.76 3.01 -13.10
CA ASN A 66 -10.23 3.49 -11.81
C ASN A 66 -10.30 2.29 -10.87
N SER A 67 -9.89 2.49 -9.62
CA SER A 67 -9.73 1.39 -8.71
C SER A 67 -9.87 1.86 -7.27
N PHE A 68 -10.11 0.90 -6.38
CA PHE A 68 -10.01 1.14 -4.94
C PHE A 68 -9.49 -0.12 -4.26
N ASN A 69 -9.03 0.03 -3.04
CA ASN A 69 -8.55 -1.08 -2.23
C ASN A 69 -9.48 -1.32 -1.06
N ALA A 70 -9.74 -2.60 -0.77
CA ALA A 70 -10.37 -3.00 0.47
C ALA A 70 -9.29 -3.65 1.32
N ILE A 71 -9.09 -3.14 2.52
CA ILE A 71 -7.98 -3.56 3.37
C ILE A 71 -8.54 -4.21 4.63
N HIS A 72 -8.14 -5.45 4.86
CA HIS A 72 -8.53 -6.20 6.05
C HIS A 72 -7.32 -6.31 6.97
N VAL A 73 -7.45 -5.76 8.17
CA VAL A 73 -6.33 -5.69 9.13
C VAL A 73 -6.61 -6.59 10.31
N GLU A 74 -5.68 -7.49 10.59
CA GLU A 74 -5.67 -8.32 11.79
C GLU A 74 -4.34 -8.10 12.51
N ALA A 75 -4.21 -8.62 13.72
CA ALA A 75 -3.02 -8.38 14.52
C ALA A 75 -1.72 -8.78 13.81
N ASN A 76 -1.76 -9.89 13.08
CA ASN A 76 -0.57 -10.45 12.45
C ASN A 76 -0.68 -10.60 10.94
N ARG A 77 -1.73 -10.04 10.32
CA ARG A 77 -1.89 -10.11 8.87
C ARG A 77 -2.65 -8.91 8.35
N ILE A 78 -2.27 -8.50 7.16
CA ILE A 78 -2.95 -7.43 6.43
C ILE A 78 -3.18 -7.94 5.02
N GLU A 79 -4.45 -7.94 4.60
CA GLU A 79 -4.83 -8.31 3.25
C GLU A 79 -5.32 -7.08 2.51
N ILE A 80 -4.82 -6.88 1.30
CA ILE A 80 -5.21 -5.76 0.45
C ILE A 80 -5.84 -6.33 -0.80
N ARG A 81 -7.13 -6.09 -0.99
CA ARG A 81 -7.87 -6.51 -2.17
C ARG A 81 -8.06 -5.32 -3.07
N ARG A 82 -7.63 -5.44 -4.31
CA ARG A 82 -7.79 -4.37 -5.30
C ARG A 82 -9.01 -4.63 -6.16
N TYR A 83 -9.83 -3.60 -6.35
CA TYR A 83 -11.00 -3.65 -7.21
C TYR A 83 -10.82 -2.61 -8.31
N GLY A 84 -11.01 -3.05 -9.55
CA GLY A 84 -10.88 -2.18 -10.72
C GLY A 84 -12.21 -2.00 -11.43
N TRP A 85 -12.38 -0.85 -12.05
CA TRP A 85 -13.60 -0.52 -12.78
C TRP A 85 -13.65 -1.23 -14.12
N ARG A 86 -14.79 -1.87 -14.40
CA ARG A 86 -15.05 -2.46 -15.72
C ARG A 86 -16.06 -1.59 -16.46
N PRO A 87 -15.63 -0.81 -17.45
CA PRO A 87 -16.56 0.08 -18.17
C PRO A 87 -17.69 -0.66 -18.88
N ILE A 88 -17.43 -1.84 -19.42
CA ILE A 88 -18.43 -2.60 -20.16
C ILE A 88 -19.61 -2.94 -19.28
N ASP A 89 -19.35 -3.39 -18.06
CA ASP A 89 -20.39 -3.81 -17.13
C ASP A 89 -20.77 -2.74 -16.12
N SER A 90 -20.04 -1.63 -16.09
CA SER A 90 -20.24 -0.54 -15.13
C SER A 90 -20.21 -1.05 -13.67
N VAL A 91 -19.24 -1.89 -13.35
CA VAL A 91 -19.06 -2.42 -12.01
C VAL A 91 -17.57 -2.42 -11.65
N PHE A 92 -17.30 -2.42 -10.35
CA PHE A 92 -15.96 -2.74 -9.86
C PHE A 92 -15.87 -4.25 -9.67
N GLU A 93 -14.73 -4.82 -10.05
CA GLU A 93 -14.50 -6.23 -9.84
C GLU A 93 -13.14 -6.47 -9.21
N SER A 94 -12.99 -7.61 -8.58
CA SER A 94 -11.72 -7.97 -7.95
C SER A 94 -10.63 -8.15 -9.02
N MET A 95 -9.51 -7.46 -8.81
CA MET A 95 -8.36 -7.53 -9.69
C MET A 95 -7.22 -8.34 -9.06
N GLY A 96 -7.43 -8.83 -7.84
CA GLY A 96 -6.42 -9.59 -7.12
C GLY A 96 -6.27 -9.12 -5.70
N SER A 97 -5.42 -9.80 -4.97
CA SER A 97 -5.14 -9.43 -3.59
C SER A 97 -3.68 -9.70 -3.25
N GLU A 98 -3.21 -9.01 -2.22
CA GLU A 98 -1.91 -9.24 -1.64
C GLU A 98 -2.08 -9.47 -0.15
N LEU A 99 -1.34 -10.44 0.37
CA LEU A 99 -1.38 -10.78 1.79
C LEU A 99 0.00 -10.55 2.39
N PHE A 100 0.03 -9.88 3.54
CA PHE A 100 1.25 -9.69 4.30
C PHE A 100 1.05 -10.28 5.68
N GLU A 101 2.07 -10.98 6.18
CA GLU A 101 2.07 -11.55 7.52
C GLU A 101 3.20 -10.97 8.33
N ARG A 102 2.93 -10.74 9.62
CA ARG A 102 3.95 -10.26 10.55
C ARG A 102 4.88 -11.40 10.91
N THR A 103 6.17 -11.19 10.75
CA THR A 103 7.21 -12.14 11.15
C THR A 103 8.21 -11.44 12.04
N LYS A 104 9.15 -12.18 12.58
CA LYS A 104 10.25 -11.60 13.35
C LYS A 104 11.10 -10.67 12.49
N ALA A 105 11.12 -10.88 11.19
CA ALA A 105 11.88 -10.07 10.26
C ALA A 105 11.07 -8.90 9.68
N GLY A 106 9.84 -8.71 10.14
CA GLY A 106 8.95 -7.66 9.66
C GLY A 106 7.79 -8.24 8.85
N TRP A 107 7.12 -7.39 8.09
CA TRP A 107 6.00 -7.81 7.25
C TRP A 107 6.51 -8.51 6.00
N ARG A 108 5.97 -9.68 5.70
CA ARG A 108 6.40 -10.49 4.55
C ARG A 108 5.21 -11.11 3.85
N SER A 109 5.31 -11.24 2.56
CA SER A 109 4.37 -12.03 1.78
C SER A 109 4.58 -13.51 2.13
N PRO A 110 3.53 -14.23 2.57
CA PRO A 110 3.71 -15.58 3.12
C PRO A 110 4.14 -16.60 2.09
N SER A 111 3.83 -16.39 0.84
CA SER A 111 4.30 -17.28 -0.19
C SER A 111 4.55 -16.49 -1.46
N PRO A 112 5.61 -16.81 -2.17
CA PRO A 112 5.81 -16.18 -3.46
C PRO A 112 4.64 -16.51 -4.37
N PRO A 113 4.31 -15.64 -5.31
CA PRO A 113 3.31 -15.97 -6.31
C PRO A 113 3.66 -17.31 -6.92
N SER A 114 2.66 -18.13 -7.14
CA SER A 114 2.89 -19.39 -7.81
C SER A 114 3.59 -19.15 -9.14
N ALA A 115 4.57 -19.96 -9.43
CA ALA A 115 5.27 -19.87 -10.70
C ALA A 115 4.39 -20.28 -11.87
N ALA A 116 3.28 -20.89 -11.59
CA ALA A 116 2.35 -21.28 -12.63
C ALA A 116 1.58 -20.09 -13.14
#